data_358c51d5d0a7c951e89ed4c0385e2e4f
#
_entry.id   358c51d5d0a7c951e89ed4c0385e2e4f
#
_cell.length_a   1.000
_cell.length_b   1.000
_cell.length_c   1.000
_cell.angle_alpha   90.00
_cell.angle_beta   90.00
_cell.angle_gamma   90.00
#
_symmetry.space_group_name_H-M   'P 1'
#
loop_
_entity.id
_entity.type
_entity.pdbx_description
1 polymer ?
#
loop_
_entity_poly.entity_id
_entity_poly.type
_entity_poly.pdbx_seq_one_letter_code
_entity_poly.pdbx_strand_id
1 'polypeptide(L)'
;DAVDPEGFRLIRTGGELAGVQRALSALRTARIRLHAPLQIGIEFVLRRDNLADLPSTIRWAGQSGVDFALVTQLFPYHPDLAEQAAYDANLDESVNVYRKYSGMAQRENLDLGSYRNAYTRYLTTDSDERVRNLVDAMVAEALARGVTLNLEKLFAMDLSLQEKTASVFEEARDAAGRWGIDLRLPGVMPRSTRRCEFVEEGCAFVSVDGWVHPCYFLWHRYRCYVNGLEKAVGPKRFGNLGDRGVLQIWNDPAYATFRKNVLRYDYPFCFNCSFALCDYVEGESFEQDCYINTEPCAACLWCMDVFQCMK
;
A
#
# COMPACT_ATOMS: atom_id res chain seq x y z
N ASP A 1 -12.46 11.18 4.98
CA ASP A 1 -12.81 9.76 4.76
C ASP A 1 -14.31 9.58 4.47
N ALA A 2 -15.13 10.64 4.67
CA ALA A 2 -16.53 10.73 4.26
C ALA A 2 -16.95 12.20 4.26
N VAL A 3 -18.00 12.55 3.50
CA VAL A 3 -18.55 13.92 3.41
C VAL A 3 -19.89 14.09 4.15
N ASP A 4 -20.44 13.00 4.66
CA ASP A 4 -21.56 13.05 5.57
C ASP A 4 -21.09 12.93 7.03
N PRO A 5 -21.75 13.59 8.00
CA PRO A 5 -21.31 13.60 9.40
C PRO A 5 -21.37 12.24 10.08
N GLU A 6 -22.29 11.36 9.70
CA GLU A 6 -22.46 10.04 10.30
C GLU A 6 -21.37 9.09 9.83
N GLY A 7 -21.15 8.98 8.51
CA GLY A 7 -20.06 8.20 7.91
C GLY A 7 -18.70 8.66 8.42
N PHE A 8 -18.50 9.98 8.58
CA PHE A 8 -17.26 10.51 9.12
C PHE A 8 -17.00 10.04 10.57
N ARG A 9 -18.03 10.04 11.45
CA ARG A 9 -17.89 9.57 12.83
C ARG A 9 -17.62 8.07 12.94
N LEU A 10 -18.21 7.27 12.05
CA LEU A 10 -17.98 5.82 12.01
C LEU A 10 -16.52 5.49 11.70
N ILE A 11 -15.88 6.26 10.83
CA ILE A 11 -14.49 6.05 10.43
C ILE A 11 -13.52 6.73 11.41
N ARG A 12 -13.84 7.96 11.83
CA ARG A 12 -13.00 8.78 12.72
C ARG A 12 -13.65 8.92 14.10
N THR A 13 -13.47 7.90 14.94
CA THR A 13 -14.03 7.88 16.31
C THR A 13 -13.67 9.17 17.08
N GLY A 14 -14.67 9.88 17.54
CA GLY A 14 -14.52 11.17 18.23
C GLY A 14 -14.26 12.37 17.32
N GLY A 15 -14.20 12.15 15.98
CA GLY A 15 -14.05 13.22 15.01
C GLY A 15 -15.37 13.86 14.60
N GLU A 16 -15.33 15.16 14.27
CA GLU A 16 -16.48 15.90 13.74
C GLU A 16 -16.12 16.54 12.39
N LEU A 17 -16.89 16.23 11.35
CA LEU A 17 -16.71 16.81 10.01
C LEU A 17 -16.82 18.35 10.04
N ALA A 18 -17.71 18.89 10.89
CA ALA A 18 -17.83 20.34 11.09
C ALA A 18 -16.52 20.98 11.61
N GLY A 19 -15.71 20.25 12.39
CA GLY A 19 -14.37 20.70 12.80
C GLY A 19 -13.43 20.85 11.63
N VAL A 20 -13.41 19.88 10.71
CA VAL A 20 -12.61 19.92 9.47
C VAL A 20 -13.05 21.09 8.58
N GLN A 21 -14.35 21.29 8.42
CA GLN A 21 -14.90 22.42 7.65
C GLN A 21 -14.47 23.77 8.20
N ARG A 22 -14.54 23.95 9.54
CA ARG A 22 -14.07 25.18 10.20
C ARG A 22 -12.56 25.40 9.99
N ALA A 23 -11.75 24.33 10.09
CA ALA A 23 -10.29 24.41 9.88
C ALA A 23 -9.95 24.83 8.46
N LEU A 24 -10.58 24.24 7.44
CA LEU A 24 -10.38 24.60 6.03
C LEU A 24 -10.78 26.06 5.77
N SER A 25 -11.94 26.51 6.32
CA SER A 25 -12.40 27.90 6.20
C SER A 25 -11.41 28.88 6.85
N ALA A 26 -10.89 28.55 8.03
CA ALA A 26 -9.91 29.38 8.74
C ALA A 26 -8.59 29.49 7.95
N LEU A 27 -8.06 28.37 7.43
CA LEU A 27 -6.85 28.34 6.60
C LEU A 27 -7.03 29.16 5.32
N ARG A 28 -8.16 29.00 4.63
CA ARG A 28 -8.47 29.78 3.43
C ARG A 28 -8.56 31.27 3.74
N THR A 29 -9.22 31.66 4.82
CA THR A 29 -9.33 33.06 5.24
C THR A 29 -7.96 33.64 5.58
N ALA A 30 -7.12 32.88 6.30
CA ALA A 30 -5.76 33.31 6.65
C ALA A 30 -4.88 33.47 5.39
N ARG A 31 -4.96 32.53 4.45
CA ARG A 31 -4.25 32.60 3.15
C ARG A 31 -4.57 33.88 2.39
N ILE A 32 -5.85 34.19 2.27
CA ILE A 32 -6.31 35.41 1.55
C ILE A 32 -5.84 36.65 2.30
N ARG A 33 -6.09 36.76 3.60
CA ARG A 33 -5.79 37.95 4.40
C ARG A 33 -4.30 38.26 4.48
N LEU A 34 -3.44 37.20 4.52
CA LEU A 34 -2.00 37.34 4.69
C LEU A 34 -1.24 37.27 3.35
N HIS A 35 -1.95 37.10 2.23
CA HIS A 35 -1.33 36.83 0.92
C HIS A 35 -0.25 35.74 1.00
N ALA A 36 -0.49 34.70 1.86
CA ALA A 36 0.47 33.66 2.12
C ALA A 36 0.51 32.62 0.99
N PRO A 37 1.70 32.15 0.56
CA PRO A 37 1.83 31.07 -0.41
C PRO A 37 1.53 29.71 0.24
N LEU A 38 0.34 29.56 0.82
CA LEU A 38 -0.09 28.36 1.54
C LEU A 38 -0.89 27.46 0.60
N GLN A 39 -0.47 26.21 0.45
CA GLN A 39 -1.27 25.16 -0.16
C GLN A 39 -2.08 24.45 0.93
N ILE A 40 -3.35 24.22 0.67
CA ILE A 40 -4.29 23.57 1.58
C ILE A 40 -4.65 22.22 1.00
N GLY A 41 -4.39 21.15 1.74
CA GLY A 41 -4.68 19.79 1.31
C GLY A 41 -5.56 19.01 2.27
N ILE A 42 -6.11 17.93 1.78
CA ILE A 42 -6.76 16.89 2.57
C ILE A 42 -6.10 15.54 2.35
N GLU A 43 -6.17 14.69 3.35
CA GLU A 43 -5.86 13.26 3.23
C GLU A 43 -7.13 12.44 3.35
N PHE A 44 -7.26 11.42 2.49
CA PHE A 44 -8.36 10.46 2.47
C PHE A 44 -7.79 9.05 2.62
N VAL A 45 -8.15 8.36 3.70
CA VAL A 45 -7.78 6.96 3.91
C VAL A 45 -8.85 6.07 3.27
N LEU A 46 -8.45 5.37 2.22
CA LEU A 46 -9.33 4.52 1.42
C LEU A 46 -9.55 3.17 2.09
N ARG A 47 -10.82 2.79 2.22
CA ARG A 47 -11.32 1.53 2.76
C ARG A 47 -12.38 0.95 1.82
N ARG A 48 -12.72 -0.33 1.97
CA ARG A 48 -13.79 -0.96 1.18
C ARG A 48 -15.14 -0.28 1.38
N ASP A 49 -15.45 0.12 2.61
CA ASP A 49 -16.74 0.72 3.00
C ASP A 49 -16.89 2.20 2.58
N ASN A 50 -15.78 2.93 2.35
CA ASN A 50 -15.83 4.33 1.91
C ASN A 50 -15.32 4.56 0.48
N LEU A 51 -14.98 3.50 -0.26
CA LEU A 51 -14.46 3.59 -1.62
C LEU A 51 -15.36 4.44 -2.53
N ALA A 52 -16.68 4.23 -2.47
CA ALA A 52 -17.65 4.94 -3.29
C ALA A 52 -17.77 6.44 -2.94
N ASP A 53 -17.30 6.85 -1.76
CA ASP A 53 -17.39 8.25 -1.29
C ASP A 53 -16.25 9.12 -1.84
N LEU A 54 -15.20 8.52 -2.39
CA LEU A 54 -14.02 9.25 -2.85
C LEU A 54 -14.36 10.35 -3.87
N PRO A 55 -15.10 10.10 -4.98
CA PRO A 55 -15.40 11.17 -5.95
C PRO A 55 -16.23 12.30 -5.35
N SER A 56 -17.15 12.00 -4.43
CA SER A 56 -17.95 13.02 -3.73
C SER A 56 -17.09 13.84 -2.76
N THR A 57 -16.13 13.20 -2.10
CA THR A 57 -15.17 13.87 -1.21
C THR A 57 -14.26 14.82 -2.01
N ILE A 58 -13.80 14.43 -3.19
CA ILE A 58 -12.99 15.30 -4.04
C ILE A 58 -13.81 16.52 -4.54
N ARG A 59 -15.07 16.32 -4.92
CA ARG A 59 -15.97 17.46 -5.26
C ARG A 59 -16.14 18.41 -4.09
N TRP A 60 -16.40 17.89 -2.90
CA TRP A 60 -16.53 18.67 -1.66
C TRP A 60 -15.23 19.44 -1.33
N ALA A 61 -14.08 18.80 -1.50
CA ALA A 61 -12.77 19.41 -1.30
C ALA A 61 -12.57 20.63 -2.24
N GLY A 62 -12.94 20.49 -3.52
CA GLY A 62 -12.88 21.57 -4.49
C GLY A 62 -13.77 22.76 -4.10
N GLN A 63 -15.01 22.50 -3.68
CA GLN A 63 -15.92 23.53 -3.18
C GLN A 63 -15.36 24.23 -1.93
N SER A 64 -14.59 23.51 -1.12
CA SER A 64 -13.95 24.03 0.10
C SER A 64 -12.65 24.79 -0.17
N GLY A 65 -12.18 24.86 -1.43
CA GLY A 65 -10.96 25.58 -1.83
C GLY A 65 -9.67 24.86 -1.46
N VAL A 66 -9.68 23.52 -1.51
CA VAL A 66 -8.52 22.65 -1.34
C VAL A 66 -7.68 22.62 -2.62
N ASP A 67 -6.37 22.71 -2.51
CA ASP A 67 -5.44 22.75 -3.65
C ASP A 67 -4.93 21.34 -4.02
N PHE A 68 -4.77 20.43 -3.03
CA PHE A 68 -4.38 19.05 -3.27
C PHE A 68 -5.11 18.05 -2.39
N ALA A 69 -5.23 16.82 -2.85
CA ALA A 69 -5.79 15.72 -2.10
C ALA A 69 -4.87 14.49 -2.19
N LEU A 70 -4.46 13.98 -1.03
CA LEU A 70 -3.68 12.75 -0.91
C LEU A 70 -4.62 11.61 -0.54
N VAL A 71 -4.74 10.62 -1.40
CA VAL A 71 -5.47 9.39 -1.09
C VAL A 71 -4.45 8.31 -0.76
N THR A 72 -4.59 7.67 0.38
CA THR A 72 -3.76 6.53 0.79
C THR A 72 -4.65 5.35 1.11
N GLN A 73 -4.17 4.14 0.93
CA GLN A 73 -4.87 2.93 1.35
C GLN A 73 -4.87 2.82 2.87
N LEU A 74 -5.87 2.13 3.43
CA LEU A 74 -5.88 1.78 4.85
C LEU A 74 -4.71 0.86 5.18
N PHE A 75 -3.83 1.29 6.09
CA PHE A 75 -2.79 0.43 6.63
C PHE A 75 -3.32 -0.35 7.85
N PRO A 76 -3.40 -1.68 7.81
CA PRO A 76 -4.09 -2.46 8.82
C PRO A 76 -3.20 -2.71 10.05
N TYR A 77 -3.36 -1.89 11.08
CA TYR A 77 -2.72 -2.07 12.40
C TYR A 77 -3.46 -3.08 13.30
N HIS A 78 -4.60 -3.60 12.88
CA HIS A 78 -5.39 -4.59 13.60
C HIS A 78 -5.96 -5.63 12.61
N PRO A 79 -6.14 -6.90 13.00
CA PRO A 79 -6.67 -7.93 12.10
C PRO A 79 -8.00 -7.55 11.44
N ASP A 80 -8.94 -6.97 12.21
CA ASP A 80 -10.26 -6.57 11.73
C ASP A 80 -10.17 -5.48 10.63
N LEU A 81 -9.10 -4.68 10.63
CA LEU A 81 -8.87 -3.67 9.61
C LEU A 81 -8.35 -4.27 8.31
N ALA A 82 -7.76 -5.47 8.34
CA ALA A 82 -7.28 -6.13 7.13
C ALA A 82 -8.40 -6.46 6.15
N GLU A 83 -9.60 -6.77 6.65
CA GLU A 83 -10.79 -7.04 5.85
C GLU A 83 -11.33 -5.77 5.15
N GLN A 84 -10.99 -4.60 5.69
CA GLN A 84 -11.37 -3.29 5.15
C GLN A 84 -10.40 -2.74 4.11
N ALA A 85 -9.30 -3.44 3.82
CA ALA A 85 -8.36 -3.03 2.79
C ALA A 85 -9.02 -3.00 1.40
N ALA A 86 -8.88 -1.89 0.68
CA ALA A 86 -9.43 -1.71 -0.67
C ALA A 86 -8.40 -2.01 -1.77
N TYR A 87 -7.23 -2.53 -1.40
CA TYR A 87 -6.18 -2.98 -2.32
C TYR A 87 -6.02 -4.50 -2.25
N ASP A 88 -5.44 -5.06 -3.28
CA ASP A 88 -4.98 -6.45 -3.30
C ASP A 88 -3.46 -6.48 -3.10
N ALA A 89 -2.95 -7.43 -2.32
CA ALA A 89 -1.51 -7.52 -2.04
C ALA A 89 -0.73 -8.39 -3.05
N ASN A 90 -1.42 -8.92 -4.08
CA ASN A 90 -0.75 -9.58 -5.20
C ASN A 90 0.02 -8.56 -6.06
N LEU A 91 1.19 -8.94 -6.54
CA LEU A 91 2.00 -8.09 -7.40
C LEU A 91 1.34 -7.88 -8.77
N ASP A 92 1.47 -6.69 -9.34
CA ASP A 92 0.91 -6.30 -10.63
C ASP A 92 1.31 -7.27 -11.76
N GLU A 93 2.58 -7.68 -11.85
CA GLU A 93 3.04 -8.64 -12.86
C GLU A 93 2.48 -10.04 -12.63
N SER A 94 2.32 -10.47 -11.37
CA SER A 94 1.69 -11.75 -11.02
C SER A 94 0.22 -11.77 -11.46
N VAL A 95 -0.49 -10.67 -11.21
CA VAL A 95 -1.89 -10.49 -11.64
C VAL A 95 -2.00 -10.45 -13.16
N ASN A 96 -1.06 -9.81 -13.86
CA ASN A 96 -1.06 -9.78 -15.33
C ASN A 96 -0.91 -11.19 -15.93
N VAL A 97 0.01 -12.00 -15.38
CA VAL A 97 0.14 -13.41 -15.78
C VAL A 97 -1.16 -14.17 -15.48
N TYR A 98 -1.68 -14.05 -14.27
CA TYR A 98 -2.93 -14.71 -13.85
C TYR A 98 -4.12 -14.38 -14.76
N ARG A 99 -4.35 -13.09 -15.07
CA ARG A 99 -5.46 -12.66 -15.95
C ARG A 99 -5.43 -13.32 -17.32
N LYS A 100 -4.24 -13.51 -17.91
CA LYS A 100 -4.09 -14.21 -19.18
C LYS A 100 -4.62 -15.64 -19.08
N TYR A 101 -4.20 -16.40 -18.07
CA TYR A 101 -4.59 -17.81 -17.90
C TYR A 101 -6.00 -17.97 -17.36
N SER A 102 -6.48 -17.07 -16.53
CA SER A 102 -7.88 -17.00 -16.10
C SER A 102 -8.82 -16.80 -17.29
N GLY A 103 -8.46 -15.92 -18.24
CA GLY A 103 -9.21 -15.74 -19.48
C GLY A 103 -9.19 -16.97 -20.40
N MET A 104 -8.11 -17.77 -20.39
CA MET A 104 -8.07 -19.06 -21.11
C MET A 104 -8.97 -20.08 -20.43
N ALA A 105 -8.88 -20.20 -19.10
CA ALA A 105 -9.71 -21.11 -18.31
C ALA A 105 -11.23 -20.83 -18.49
N GLN A 106 -11.62 -19.55 -18.46
CA GLN A 106 -13.01 -19.14 -18.68
C GLN A 106 -13.55 -19.59 -20.05
N ARG A 107 -12.76 -19.43 -21.12
CA ARG A 107 -13.17 -19.90 -22.47
C ARG A 107 -13.37 -21.41 -22.54
N GLU A 108 -12.70 -22.14 -21.68
CA GLU A 108 -12.77 -23.60 -21.60
C GLU A 108 -13.71 -24.11 -20.50
N ASN A 109 -14.42 -23.20 -19.80
CA ASN A 109 -15.26 -23.50 -18.62
C ASN A 109 -14.52 -24.26 -17.52
N LEU A 110 -13.25 -23.90 -17.28
CA LEU A 110 -12.42 -24.47 -16.23
C LEU A 110 -12.32 -23.50 -15.04
N ASP A 111 -12.31 -24.05 -13.83
CA ASP A 111 -12.10 -23.32 -12.59
C ASP A 111 -10.64 -23.52 -12.11
N LEU A 112 -9.80 -22.49 -12.24
CA LEU A 112 -8.42 -22.52 -11.73
C LEU A 112 -8.36 -22.61 -10.20
N GLY A 113 -9.39 -22.17 -9.47
CA GLY A 113 -9.48 -22.31 -8.02
C GLY A 113 -9.50 -23.77 -7.55
N SER A 114 -9.93 -24.69 -8.44
CA SER A 114 -9.93 -26.13 -8.19
C SER A 114 -8.52 -26.77 -8.27
N TYR A 115 -7.45 -26.01 -8.53
CA TYR A 115 -6.09 -26.52 -8.78
C TYR A 115 -5.59 -27.48 -7.70
N ARG A 116 -5.87 -27.21 -6.41
CA ARG A 116 -5.47 -28.13 -5.32
C ARG A 116 -6.04 -29.52 -5.52
N ASN A 117 -7.31 -29.63 -5.88
CA ASN A 117 -7.96 -30.90 -6.18
C ASN A 117 -7.33 -31.57 -7.40
N ALA A 118 -7.04 -30.80 -8.44
CA ALA A 118 -6.40 -31.29 -9.66
C ALA A 118 -5.03 -31.93 -9.41
N TYR A 119 -4.26 -31.45 -8.43
CA TYR A 119 -2.94 -32.01 -8.07
C TYR A 119 -3.01 -33.12 -7.02
N THR A 120 -4.06 -33.19 -6.19
CA THR A 120 -4.10 -34.09 -5.02
C THR A 120 -5.03 -35.29 -5.19
N ARG A 121 -5.96 -35.25 -6.11
CA ARG A 121 -6.90 -36.38 -6.36
C ARG A 121 -6.15 -37.60 -6.89
N TYR A 122 -6.47 -38.77 -6.32
CA TYR A 122 -5.95 -40.05 -6.81
C TYR A 122 -6.55 -40.43 -8.18
N LEU A 123 -7.85 -40.20 -8.35
CA LEU A 123 -8.52 -40.40 -9.64
C LEU A 123 -8.74 -39.02 -10.27
N THR A 124 -7.94 -38.71 -11.26
CA THR A 124 -8.01 -37.45 -12.01
C THR A 124 -9.07 -37.52 -13.10
N THR A 125 -9.78 -36.44 -13.33
CA THR A 125 -10.70 -36.23 -14.43
C THR A 125 -9.97 -35.51 -15.58
N ASP A 126 -10.57 -35.52 -16.79
CA ASP A 126 -10.09 -34.71 -17.92
C ASP A 126 -10.02 -33.21 -17.58
N SER A 127 -11.00 -32.72 -16.81
CA SER A 127 -11.00 -31.35 -16.30
C SER A 127 -9.83 -31.09 -15.36
N ASP A 128 -9.49 -32.02 -14.47
CA ASP A 128 -8.32 -31.89 -13.58
C ASP A 128 -7.00 -31.81 -14.37
N GLU A 129 -6.86 -32.60 -15.45
CA GLU A 129 -5.67 -32.55 -16.31
C GLU A 129 -5.56 -31.23 -17.03
N ARG A 130 -6.66 -30.70 -17.55
CA ARG A 130 -6.67 -29.40 -18.25
C ARG A 130 -6.36 -28.24 -17.29
N VAL A 131 -6.90 -28.27 -16.06
CA VAL A 131 -6.56 -27.28 -15.01
C VAL A 131 -5.08 -27.35 -14.68
N ARG A 132 -4.50 -28.56 -14.47
CA ARG A 132 -3.06 -28.72 -14.24
C ARG A 132 -2.22 -28.12 -15.38
N ASN A 133 -2.55 -28.46 -16.62
CA ASN A 133 -1.80 -27.97 -17.78
C ASN A 133 -1.82 -26.44 -17.86
N LEU A 134 -2.94 -25.79 -17.56
CA LEU A 134 -3.03 -24.33 -17.53
C LEU A 134 -2.21 -23.73 -16.38
N VAL A 135 -2.28 -24.32 -15.19
CA VAL A 135 -1.52 -23.84 -14.01
C VAL A 135 -0.02 -24.06 -14.23
N ASP A 136 0.40 -25.21 -14.75
CA ASP A 136 1.81 -25.49 -15.04
C ASP A 136 2.36 -24.53 -16.10
N ALA A 137 1.60 -24.24 -17.15
CA ALA A 137 1.97 -23.26 -18.17
C ALA A 137 2.08 -21.83 -17.60
N MET A 138 1.14 -21.45 -16.71
CA MET A 138 1.17 -20.17 -16.01
C MET A 138 2.41 -20.04 -15.13
N VAL A 139 2.73 -21.08 -14.35
CA VAL A 139 3.92 -21.09 -13.48
C VAL A 139 5.19 -21.05 -14.32
N ALA A 140 5.25 -21.82 -15.41
CA ALA A 140 6.41 -21.81 -16.31
C ALA A 140 6.65 -20.44 -16.95
N GLU A 141 5.58 -19.76 -17.41
CA GLU A 141 5.70 -18.39 -17.96
C GLU A 141 6.18 -17.41 -16.88
N ALA A 142 5.63 -17.48 -15.68
CA ALA A 142 6.02 -16.61 -14.56
C ALA A 142 7.51 -16.81 -14.21
N LEU A 143 7.96 -18.06 -14.09
CA LEU A 143 9.37 -18.38 -13.83
C LEU A 143 10.29 -17.84 -14.94
N ALA A 144 9.92 -18.01 -16.21
CA ALA A 144 10.71 -17.50 -17.34
C ALA A 144 10.82 -15.96 -17.33
N ARG A 145 9.86 -15.27 -16.71
CA ARG A 145 9.84 -13.81 -16.57
C ARG A 145 10.41 -13.32 -15.24
N GLY A 146 10.83 -14.21 -14.34
CA GLY A 146 11.26 -13.86 -12.98
C GLY A 146 10.12 -13.34 -12.08
N VAL A 147 8.88 -13.68 -12.40
CA VAL A 147 7.68 -13.26 -11.65
C VAL A 147 7.35 -14.29 -10.57
N THR A 148 7.19 -13.84 -9.33
CA THR A 148 6.77 -14.70 -8.22
C THR A 148 5.25 -14.83 -8.20
N LEU A 149 4.72 -16.07 -8.15
CA LEU A 149 3.29 -16.34 -8.01
C LEU A 149 2.96 -16.88 -6.62
N ASN A 150 1.98 -16.30 -5.98
CA ASN A 150 1.27 -16.90 -4.85
C ASN A 150 -0.08 -17.41 -5.35
N LEU A 151 -0.14 -18.68 -5.77
CA LEU A 151 -1.32 -19.25 -6.42
C LEU A 151 -2.58 -19.17 -5.53
N GLU A 152 -2.43 -19.43 -4.24
CA GLU A 152 -3.54 -19.36 -3.29
C GLU A 152 -4.16 -17.97 -3.25
N LYS A 153 -3.33 -16.94 -3.15
CA LYS A 153 -3.77 -15.55 -3.08
C LYS A 153 -4.29 -15.04 -4.44
N LEU A 154 -3.66 -15.46 -5.54
CA LEU A 154 -4.12 -15.11 -6.87
C LEU A 154 -5.49 -15.68 -7.19
N PHE A 155 -5.76 -16.95 -6.83
CA PHE A 155 -7.07 -17.57 -7.09
C PHE A 155 -8.17 -17.08 -6.14
N ALA A 156 -7.81 -16.53 -4.98
CA ALA A 156 -8.72 -15.90 -4.03
C ALA A 156 -8.95 -14.41 -4.29
N MET A 157 -8.33 -13.84 -5.33
CA MET A 157 -8.36 -12.42 -5.62
C MET A 157 -9.75 -11.94 -6.03
N ASP A 158 -10.19 -10.80 -5.49
CA ASP A 158 -11.43 -10.13 -5.84
C ASP A 158 -11.23 -9.18 -7.03
N LEU A 159 -11.35 -9.72 -8.25
CA LEU A 159 -11.24 -8.93 -9.47
C LEU A 159 -12.29 -7.81 -9.56
N SER A 160 -13.50 -8.06 -9.01
CA SER A 160 -14.58 -7.07 -9.06
C SER A 160 -14.27 -5.83 -8.21
N LEU A 161 -13.62 -6.03 -7.06
CA LEU A 161 -13.14 -4.92 -6.23
C LEU A 161 -12.07 -4.10 -6.95
N GLN A 162 -11.15 -4.75 -7.66
CA GLN A 162 -10.12 -4.04 -8.42
C GLN A 162 -10.73 -3.19 -9.53
N GLU A 163 -11.66 -3.73 -10.30
CA GLU A 163 -12.37 -3.01 -11.37
C GLU A 163 -13.17 -1.84 -10.80
N LYS A 164 -13.90 -2.07 -9.70
CA LYS A 164 -14.62 -1.02 -9.00
C LYS A 164 -13.70 0.08 -8.50
N THR A 165 -12.56 -0.28 -7.90
CA THR A 165 -11.59 0.71 -7.40
C THR A 165 -11.01 1.53 -8.55
N ALA A 166 -10.66 0.90 -9.67
CA ALA A 166 -10.17 1.59 -10.85
C ALA A 166 -11.21 2.59 -11.40
N SER A 167 -12.50 2.17 -11.51
CA SER A 167 -13.59 3.06 -11.96
C SER A 167 -13.76 4.26 -11.03
N VAL A 168 -13.75 4.05 -9.71
CA VAL A 168 -13.88 5.13 -8.72
C VAL A 168 -12.68 6.08 -8.80
N PHE A 169 -11.49 5.58 -9.08
CA PHE A 169 -10.30 6.43 -9.26
C PHE A 169 -10.41 7.31 -10.50
N GLU A 170 -10.96 6.80 -11.62
CA GLU A 170 -11.22 7.64 -12.80
C GLU A 170 -12.26 8.73 -12.49
N GLU A 171 -13.37 8.41 -11.83
CA GLU A 171 -14.36 9.38 -11.41
C GLU A 171 -13.77 10.46 -10.49
N ALA A 172 -12.86 10.05 -9.58
CA ALA A 172 -12.18 10.99 -8.70
C ALA A 172 -11.21 11.91 -9.46
N ARG A 173 -10.47 11.38 -10.48
CA ARG A 173 -9.61 12.18 -11.36
C ARG A 173 -10.43 13.21 -12.14
N ASP A 174 -11.57 12.81 -12.69
CA ASP A 174 -12.49 13.72 -13.39
C ASP A 174 -13.00 14.82 -12.46
N ALA A 175 -13.35 14.46 -11.22
CA ALA A 175 -13.77 15.43 -10.22
C ALA A 175 -12.64 16.41 -9.88
N ALA A 176 -11.43 15.91 -9.66
CA ALA A 176 -10.25 16.72 -9.36
C ALA A 176 -9.90 17.68 -10.50
N GLY A 177 -9.93 17.19 -11.75
CA GLY A 177 -9.66 18.00 -12.93
C GLY A 177 -10.63 19.19 -13.09
N ARG A 178 -11.91 19.01 -12.75
CA ARG A 178 -12.92 20.10 -12.79
C ARG A 178 -12.67 21.21 -11.76
N TRP A 179 -12.00 20.89 -10.66
CA TRP A 179 -11.72 21.83 -9.57
C TRP A 179 -10.26 22.28 -9.51
N GLY A 180 -9.39 21.76 -10.38
CA GLY A 180 -7.97 22.06 -10.38
C GLY A 180 -7.22 21.52 -9.15
N ILE A 181 -7.69 20.41 -8.57
CA ILE A 181 -7.05 19.75 -7.40
C ILE A 181 -5.91 18.86 -7.89
N ASP A 182 -4.71 18.99 -7.30
CA ASP A 182 -3.63 17.99 -7.45
C ASP A 182 -4.03 16.73 -6.67
N LEU A 183 -4.60 15.74 -7.37
CA LEU A 183 -5.06 14.48 -6.79
C LEU A 183 -3.98 13.41 -6.91
N ARG A 184 -3.52 12.90 -5.77
CA ARG A 184 -2.57 11.80 -5.68
C ARG A 184 -3.30 10.54 -5.23
N LEU A 185 -3.32 9.53 -6.10
CA LEU A 185 -3.99 8.26 -5.87
C LEU A 185 -2.95 7.15 -5.65
N PRO A 186 -3.20 6.21 -4.74
CA PRO A 186 -2.36 5.04 -4.54
C PRO A 186 -2.59 4.00 -5.63
N GLY A 187 -1.68 3.02 -5.72
CA GLY A 187 -1.92 1.81 -6.51
C GLY A 187 -3.06 0.97 -5.94
N VAL A 188 -3.75 0.25 -6.79
CA VAL A 188 -4.76 -0.74 -6.40
C VAL A 188 -4.15 -2.09 -6.03
N MET A 189 -2.88 -2.28 -6.38
CA MET A 189 -2.03 -3.44 -6.05
C MET A 189 -0.56 -3.02 -6.02
N PRO A 190 0.30 -3.76 -5.33
CA PRO A 190 1.72 -3.47 -5.29
C PRO A 190 2.38 -3.60 -6.67
N ARG A 191 3.24 -2.66 -7.01
CA ARG A 191 4.11 -2.77 -8.18
C ARG A 191 5.24 -3.76 -7.92
N SER A 192 5.59 -4.54 -8.92
CA SER A 192 6.77 -5.43 -8.86
C SER A 192 8.08 -4.64 -8.83
N THR A 193 8.09 -3.43 -9.39
CA THR A 193 9.22 -2.49 -9.30
C THR A 193 9.09 -1.63 -8.06
N ARG A 194 10.15 -1.61 -7.23
CA ARG A 194 10.21 -0.79 -6.02
C ARG A 194 10.77 0.59 -6.30
N ARG A 195 10.22 1.59 -5.63
CA ARG A 195 10.76 2.95 -5.58
C ARG A 195 10.52 3.58 -4.22
N CYS A 196 11.56 3.80 -3.46
CA CYS A 196 11.47 4.46 -2.17
C CYS A 196 11.63 5.98 -2.34
N GLU A 197 10.56 6.69 -2.67
CA GLU A 197 10.59 8.15 -2.86
C GLU A 197 11.14 8.86 -1.63
N PHE A 198 10.88 8.36 -0.42
CA PHE A 198 11.36 8.95 0.82
C PHE A 198 12.90 9.00 0.89
N VAL A 199 13.58 7.94 0.47
CA VAL A 199 15.04 7.88 0.44
C VAL A 199 15.60 8.59 -0.79
N GLU A 200 14.98 8.45 -1.96
CA GLU A 200 15.40 9.11 -3.21
C GLU A 200 15.35 10.62 -3.12
N GLU A 201 14.35 11.18 -2.46
CA GLU A 201 14.18 12.61 -2.27
C GLU A 201 14.91 13.17 -1.06
N GLY A 202 15.67 12.33 -0.34
CA GLY A 202 16.47 12.76 0.79
C GLY A 202 15.66 13.15 2.02
N CYS A 203 14.54 12.45 2.28
CA CYS A 203 13.70 12.70 3.44
C CYS A 203 14.18 11.93 4.68
N ALA A 204 13.80 12.43 5.85
CA ALA A 204 13.94 11.77 7.14
C ALA A 204 12.71 12.04 7.99
N PHE A 205 12.36 11.11 8.88
CA PHE A 205 11.28 11.28 9.84
C PHE A 205 11.85 11.60 11.21
N VAL A 206 11.34 12.66 11.85
CA VAL A 206 11.73 13.04 13.22
C VAL A 206 10.55 12.84 14.14
N SER A 207 10.70 11.97 15.14
CA SER A 207 9.68 11.76 16.17
C SER A 207 9.59 12.93 17.15
N VAL A 208 8.49 12.98 17.92
CA VAL A 208 8.24 14.04 18.90
C VAL A 208 9.35 14.17 19.95
N ASP A 209 10.04 13.07 20.27
CA ASP A 209 11.18 12.98 21.21
C ASP A 209 12.53 13.24 20.51
N GLY A 210 12.53 13.73 19.27
CA GLY A 210 13.73 14.15 18.55
C GLY A 210 14.54 13.01 17.92
N TRP A 211 14.07 11.76 17.93
CA TRP A 211 14.73 10.67 17.23
C TRP A 211 14.58 10.78 15.72
N VAL A 212 15.68 10.60 15.00
CA VAL A 212 15.72 10.58 13.55
C VAL A 212 15.59 9.14 13.06
N HIS A 213 14.55 8.92 12.24
CA HIS A 213 14.19 7.64 11.64
C HIS A 213 14.28 7.74 10.10
N PRO A 214 14.44 6.62 9.38
CA PRO A 214 14.56 6.65 7.93
C PRO A 214 13.25 6.96 7.22
N CYS A 215 12.09 6.59 7.79
CA CYS A 215 10.78 6.76 7.16
C CYS A 215 9.61 6.45 8.13
N TYR A 216 8.38 6.62 7.65
CA TYR A 216 7.14 6.30 8.38
C TYR A 216 6.99 4.81 8.73
N PHE A 217 7.49 3.91 7.90
CA PHE A 217 7.40 2.48 8.17
C PHE A 217 8.23 2.07 9.39
N LEU A 218 9.32 2.79 9.70
CA LEU A 218 10.33 2.40 10.69
C LEU A 218 10.48 3.41 11.84
N TRP A 219 9.42 4.13 12.25
CA TRP A 219 9.59 5.14 13.31
C TRP A 219 9.17 4.65 14.70
N HIS A 220 8.21 3.72 14.82
CA HIS A 220 7.78 3.17 16.10
C HIS A 220 7.55 1.65 16.03
N ARG A 221 7.28 1.04 17.18
CA ARG A 221 6.92 -0.38 17.25
C ARG A 221 5.42 -0.55 17.03
N TYR A 222 5.04 -1.48 16.13
CA TYR A 222 3.65 -1.86 15.87
C TYR A 222 3.58 -3.25 15.25
N ARG A 223 2.35 -3.77 15.12
CA ARG A 223 2.02 -4.93 14.30
C ARG A 223 1.16 -4.48 13.11
N CYS A 224 1.30 -5.15 12.00
CA CYS A 224 0.45 -4.94 10.84
C CYS A 224 0.03 -6.27 10.22
N TYR A 225 -1.10 -6.25 9.54
CA TYR A 225 -1.79 -7.43 9.05
C TYR A 225 -2.08 -7.26 7.55
N VAL A 226 -1.24 -7.84 6.70
CA VAL A 226 -1.38 -7.71 5.25
C VAL A 226 -1.36 -9.09 4.62
N ASN A 227 -2.32 -9.34 3.74
CA ASN A 227 -2.44 -10.58 2.98
C ASN A 227 -2.49 -11.86 3.84
N GLY A 228 -3.09 -11.77 5.03
CA GLY A 228 -3.17 -12.87 5.99
C GLY A 228 -1.87 -13.14 6.76
N LEU A 229 -0.87 -12.27 6.62
CA LEU A 229 0.38 -12.33 7.39
C LEU A 229 0.38 -11.23 8.45
N GLU A 230 0.76 -11.60 9.68
CA GLU A 230 1.08 -10.68 10.74
C GLU A 230 2.57 -10.34 10.69
N LYS A 231 2.90 -9.06 10.83
CA LYS A 231 4.29 -8.61 10.92
C LYS A 231 4.48 -7.67 12.10
N ALA A 232 5.49 -7.95 12.93
CA ALA A 232 6.01 -7.03 13.92
C ALA A 232 7.04 -6.09 13.26
N VAL A 233 6.88 -4.78 13.48
CA VAL A 233 7.80 -3.76 12.98
C VAL A 233 8.40 -3.00 14.15
N GLY A 234 9.73 -2.88 14.19
CA GLY A 234 10.47 -2.13 15.20
C GLY A 234 11.03 -0.81 14.65
N PRO A 235 11.29 0.18 15.53
CA PRO A 235 11.87 1.44 15.10
C PRO A 235 13.34 1.28 14.69
N LYS A 236 13.73 1.92 13.59
CA LYS A 236 15.13 2.13 13.21
C LYS A 236 15.52 3.57 13.56
N ARG A 237 16.54 3.78 14.39
CA ARG A 237 16.99 5.07 14.89
C ARG A 237 18.43 5.32 14.47
N PHE A 238 18.74 6.56 14.05
CA PHE A 238 20.09 6.95 13.62
C PHE A 238 20.72 8.03 14.50
N GLY A 239 19.96 8.63 15.39
CA GLY A 239 20.42 9.61 16.37
C GLY A 239 19.27 10.47 16.90
N ASN A 240 19.56 11.28 17.92
CA ASN A 240 18.60 12.21 18.49
C ASN A 240 19.07 13.66 18.25
N LEU A 241 18.13 14.54 17.89
CA LEU A 241 18.42 15.97 17.63
C LEU A 241 18.81 16.73 18.91
N GLY A 242 18.53 16.19 20.09
CA GLY A 242 19.02 16.72 21.37
C GLY A 242 20.52 16.50 21.57
N ASP A 243 21.11 15.49 20.93
CA ASP A 243 22.52 15.12 21.12
C ASP A 243 23.39 15.57 19.95
N ARG A 244 22.87 15.52 18.72
CA ARG A 244 23.63 15.82 17.50
C ARG A 244 22.80 16.61 16.50
N GLY A 245 23.44 17.50 15.74
CA GLY A 245 22.77 18.25 14.67
C GLY A 245 22.27 17.33 13.52
N VAL A 246 21.22 17.78 12.82
CA VAL A 246 20.60 17.01 11.74
C VAL A 246 21.57 16.56 10.65
N LEU A 247 22.52 17.43 10.25
CA LEU A 247 23.54 17.09 9.24
C LEU A 247 24.56 16.05 9.73
N GLN A 248 24.85 16.04 11.03
CA GLN A 248 25.73 15.02 11.62
C GLN A 248 25.06 13.66 11.64
N ILE A 249 23.76 13.61 11.96
CA ILE A 249 22.97 12.37 11.94
C ILE A 249 22.78 11.90 10.48
N TRP A 250 22.46 12.81 9.58
CA TRP A 250 22.29 12.50 8.15
C TRP A 250 23.54 11.88 7.52
N ASN A 251 24.72 12.40 7.87
CA ASN A 251 26.01 11.91 7.36
C ASN A 251 26.63 10.81 8.22
N ASP A 252 25.94 10.32 9.25
CA ASP A 252 26.40 9.18 10.02
C ASP A 252 26.61 7.96 9.10
N PRO A 253 27.74 7.25 9.18
CA PRO A 253 28.04 6.13 8.31
C PRO A 253 26.95 5.04 8.29
N ALA A 254 26.34 4.76 9.45
CA ALA A 254 25.24 3.77 9.53
C ALA A 254 24.01 4.24 8.75
N TYR A 255 23.64 5.54 8.85
CA TYR A 255 22.51 6.07 8.12
C TYR A 255 22.78 6.18 6.60
N ALA A 256 23.99 6.61 6.24
CA ALA A 256 24.41 6.66 4.83
C ALA A 256 24.39 5.25 4.20
N THR A 257 24.89 4.22 4.91
CA THR A 257 24.87 2.83 4.47
C THR A 257 23.43 2.32 4.32
N PHE A 258 22.55 2.60 5.29
CA PHE A 258 21.13 2.24 5.20
C PHE A 258 20.51 2.80 3.91
N ARG A 259 20.64 4.10 3.66
CA ARG A 259 20.09 4.73 2.44
C ARG A 259 20.65 4.11 1.16
N LYS A 260 21.95 3.85 1.11
CA LYS A 260 22.60 3.19 -0.01
C LYS A 260 22.06 1.78 -0.26
N ASN A 261 21.83 1.00 0.81
CA ASN A 261 21.33 -0.36 0.71
C ASN A 261 19.87 -0.37 0.25
N VAL A 262 19.02 0.53 0.81
CA VAL A 262 17.61 0.66 0.39
C VAL A 262 17.49 0.92 -1.11
N LEU A 263 18.34 1.76 -1.68
CA LEU A 263 18.30 2.10 -3.12
C LEU A 263 18.78 0.98 -4.06
N ARG A 264 19.25 -0.14 -3.54
CA ARG A 264 19.54 -1.34 -4.35
C ARG A 264 18.27 -2.02 -4.85
N TYR A 265 17.17 -1.88 -4.09
CA TYR A 265 15.85 -2.48 -4.35
C TYR A 265 15.86 -4.01 -4.48
N ASP A 266 16.89 -4.66 -3.98
CA ASP A 266 17.06 -6.11 -4.00
C ASP A 266 16.45 -6.73 -2.72
N TYR A 267 15.12 -6.79 -2.69
CA TYR A 267 14.34 -7.28 -1.55
C TYR A 267 13.30 -8.31 -1.98
N PRO A 268 13.05 -9.37 -1.19
CA PRO A 268 11.95 -10.30 -1.43
C PRO A 268 10.59 -9.60 -1.25
N PHE A 269 9.54 -10.22 -1.83
CA PHE A 269 8.15 -9.72 -1.71
C PHE A 269 7.45 -10.42 -0.54
N CYS A 270 7.75 -10.02 0.70
CA CYS A 270 7.32 -10.73 1.89
C CYS A 270 5.80 -10.87 2.02
N PHE A 271 5.01 -9.82 1.75
CA PHE A 271 3.55 -9.91 1.85
C PHE A 271 2.88 -10.76 0.76
N ASN A 272 3.60 -11.11 -0.31
CA ASN A 272 3.11 -11.99 -1.36
C ASN A 272 3.90 -13.31 -1.43
N CYS A 273 4.67 -13.63 -0.40
CA CYS A 273 5.44 -14.86 -0.34
C CYS A 273 4.51 -16.07 -0.24
N SER A 274 4.81 -17.12 -1.01
CA SER A 274 4.09 -18.40 -0.99
C SER A 274 4.74 -19.46 -0.08
N PHE A 275 5.92 -19.16 0.47
CA PHE A 275 6.57 -20.06 1.43
C PHE A 275 5.87 -19.99 2.79
N ALA A 276 5.82 -21.13 3.47
CA ALA A 276 5.20 -21.27 4.79
C ALA A 276 5.85 -20.35 5.84
N LEU A 277 5.28 -20.35 7.04
CA LEU A 277 5.69 -19.60 8.22
C LEU A 277 7.15 -19.12 8.16
N CYS A 278 7.32 -17.81 8.12
CA CYS A 278 8.63 -17.19 7.93
C CYS A 278 9.00 -16.37 9.17
N ASP A 279 9.93 -16.86 9.96
CA ASP A 279 10.43 -16.19 11.17
C ASP A 279 10.95 -14.78 10.90
N TYR A 280 11.42 -14.51 9.68
CA TYR A 280 11.86 -13.18 9.28
C TYR A 280 10.70 -12.16 9.17
N VAL A 281 9.48 -12.63 8.85
CA VAL A 281 8.30 -11.75 8.73
C VAL A 281 7.53 -11.70 10.04
N GLU A 282 7.34 -12.84 10.70
CA GLU A 282 6.49 -13.00 11.88
C GLU A 282 7.23 -12.72 13.20
N GLY A 283 8.56 -12.79 13.19
CA GLY A 283 9.40 -12.56 14.38
C GLY A 283 9.28 -11.15 14.96
N GLU A 284 9.37 -11.04 16.29
CA GLU A 284 9.29 -9.77 17.01
C GLU A 284 10.51 -8.85 16.79
N SER A 285 11.65 -9.43 16.46
CA SER A 285 12.89 -8.72 16.13
C SER A 285 13.33 -9.07 14.72
N PHE A 286 13.45 -8.07 13.87
CA PHE A 286 13.98 -8.25 12.52
C PHE A 286 15.50 -8.22 12.55
N GLU A 287 16.14 -9.31 12.13
CA GLU A 287 17.59 -9.40 11.97
C GLU A 287 17.99 -9.22 10.50
N GLN A 288 17.39 -10.01 9.61
CA GLN A 288 17.62 -9.97 8.16
C GLN A 288 16.43 -10.61 7.41
N ASP A 289 16.33 -10.37 6.12
CA ASP A 289 15.41 -11.09 5.24
C ASP A 289 16.08 -12.32 4.57
N CYS A 290 15.34 -13.06 3.75
CA CYS A 290 15.89 -14.24 3.06
C CYS A 290 16.92 -13.91 1.97
N TYR A 291 17.12 -12.63 1.63
CA TYR A 291 18.20 -12.13 0.76
C TYR A 291 19.37 -11.54 1.57
N ILE A 292 19.37 -11.75 2.89
CA ILE A 292 20.42 -11.29 3.83
C ILE A 292 20.46 -9.75 3.93
N ASN A 293 19.37 -9.05 3.63
CA ASN A 293 19.28 -7.61 3.89
C ASN A 293 18.97 -7.34 5.36
N THR A 294 19.65 -6.38 5.95
CA THR A 294 19.45 -5.92 7.34
C THR A 294 18.50 -4.72 7.43
N GLU A 295 18.02 -4.23 6.29
CA GLU A 295 16.98 -3.22 6.17
C GLU A 295 15.62 -3.92 6.03
N PRO A 296 14.62 -3.64 6.91
CA PRO A 296 13.34 -4.36 6.90
C PRO A 296 12.38 -3.85 5.81
N CYS A 297 12.92 -3.55 4.62
CA CYS A 297 12.18 -2.97 3.49
C CYS A 297 11.43 -4.01 2.63
N ALA A 298 11.71 -5.29 2.82
CA ALA A 298 11.09 -6.38 2.04
C ALA A 298 9.55 -6.40 2.14
N ALA A 299 9.00 -5.99 3.31
CA ALA A 299 7.57 -5.93 3.58
C ALA A 299 7.00 -4.50 3.48
N CYS A 300 7.74 -3.54 2.93
CA CYS A 300 7.28 -2.16 2.79
C CYS A 300 6.42 -2.01 1.53
N LEU A 301 5.15 -1.62 1.70
CA LEU A 301 4.23 -1.37 0.59
C LEU A 301 4.22 0.10 0.12
N TRP A 302 4.88 1.02 0.84
CA TRP A 302 5.08 2.41 0.37
C TRP A 302 5.96 2.45 -0.88
N CYS A 303 7.09 1.73 -0.88
CA CYS A 303 7.97 1.66 -2.05
C CYS A 303 7.37 0.87 -3.23
N MET A 304 6.19 0.30 -3.07
CA MET A 304 5.44 -0.46 -4.07
C MET A 304 4.14 0.25 -4.50
N ASP A 305 4.01 1.53 -4.21
CA ASP A 305 2.91 2.42 -4.62
C ASP A 305 1.54 2.16 -3.98
N VAL A 306 1.44 1.26 -2.99
CA VAL A 306 0.16 1.00 -2.30
C VAL A 306 -0.17 2.10 -1.29
N PHE A 307 0.84 2.60 -0.58
CA PHE A 307 0.70 3.70 0.35
C PHE A 307 1.45 4.93 -0.15
N GLN A 308 0.86 6.11 0.06
CA GLN A 308 1.49 7.35 -0.35
C GLN A 308 2.37 7.91 0.78
N CYS A 309 3.56 8.41 0.43
CA CYS A 309 4.40 9.17 1.36
C CYS A 309 3.95 10.65 1.33
N MET A 310 3.73 11.22 2.51
CA MET A 310 3.66 12.69 2.64
C MET A 310 5.06 13.27 2.44
N LYS A 311 5.18 14.23 1.53
CA LYS A 311 6.43 14.90 1.18
C LYS A 311 6.27 16.39 1.38
#